data_f6e0672c81d52402da6aee65d7f997d8
#
_entry.id   f6e0672c81d52402da6aee65d7f997d8
#
_cell.length_a   1.000
_cell.length_b   1.000
_cell.length_c   1.000
_cell.angle_alpha   90.00
_cell.angle_beta   90.00
_cell.angle_gamma   90.00
#
_symmetry.space_group_name_H-M   'P 1'
#
loop_
_entity.id
_entity.type
_entity.pdbx_description
1 polymer ?
#
loop_
_entity_poly.entity_id
_entity_poly.type
_entity_poly.pdbx_seq_one_letter_code
_entity_poly.pdbx_strand_id
1 'polypeptide(L)'
;NAVIGNRLSAREEAVGKWKYVVADSLKEALKNSNFVVISVLPGTFDEMESDVHAPEKYGIYQSVGDTVGPGGIIRALRTIPIFTEIAEAIKETAPDAWVINYTNPMSLCVKTLYQVFPEIKAFGCCHEVFGTQKVLKGICEEGSGETDIDWHDIHVNVLGINHFTWFSSASYKGIDLFPVYREYIDRH
;
A
#
# COMPACT_ATOMS: atom_id res chain seq x y z
N ASN A 1 3.25 -1.93 -21.33
CA ASN A 1 3.91 -2.70 -20.26
C ASN A 1 4.25 -4.13 -20.72
N ALA A 2 3.30 -4.91 -21.32
CA ALA A 2 3.55 -6.30 -21.76
C ALA A 2 4.74 -6.44 -22.73
N VAL A 3 4.88 -5.50 -23.69
CA VAL A 3 6.03 -5.49 -24.62
C VAL A 3 7.37 -5.35 -23.87
N ILE A 4 7.44 -4.45 -22.91
CA ILE A 4 8.64 -4.24 -22.11
C ILE A 4 8.93 -5.49 -21.26
N GLY A 5 7.93 -6.02 -20.57
CA GLY A 5 8.06 -7.21 -19.74
C GLY A 5 8.55 -8.41 -20.53
N ASN A 6 8.00 -8.65 -21.74
CA ASN A 6 8.43 -9.74 -22.60
C ASN A 6 9.87 -9.55 -23.12
N ARG A 7 10.28 -8.31 -23.42
CA ARG A 7 11.67 -8.00 -23.79
C ARG A 7 12.63 -8.28 -22.64
N LEU A 8 12.26 -7.91 -21.40
CA LEU A 8 13.08 -8.21 -20.22
C LEU A 8 13.20 -9.70 -19.97
N SER A 9 12.13 -10.46 -20.10
CA SER A 9 12.15 -11.93 -19.96
C SER A 9 13.01 -12.63 -21.02
N ALA A 10 13.19 -12.01 -22.20
CA ALA A 10 13.99 -12.57 -23.28
C ALA A 10 15.49 -12.37 -23.11
N ARG A 11 15.95 -11.53 -22.16
CA ARG A 11 17.37 -11.30 -21.91
C ARG A 11 18.06 -12.57 -21.40
N GLU A 12 19.34 -12.70 -21.70
CA GLU A 12 20.15 -13.84 -21.23
C GLU A 12 20.31 -13.84 -19.71
N GLU A 13 20.44 -12.64 -19.11
CA GLU A 13 20.59 -12.43 -17.66
C GLU A 13 19.30 -12.66 -16.87
N ALA A 14 18.16 -12.84 -17.53
CA ALA A 14 16.88 -13.07 -16.84
C ALA A 14 16.92 -14.43 -16.13
N VAL A 15 16.82 -14.38 -14.78
CA VAL A 15 16.85 -15.56 -13.90
C VAL A 15 15.68 -16.50 -14.18
N GLY A 16 14.50 -15.93 -14.53
CA GLY A 16 13.29 -16.67 -14.88
C GLY A 16 12.84 -16.36 -16.31
N LYS A 17 12.01 -17.24 -16.87
CA LYS A 17 11.33 -17.01 -18.16
C LYS A 17 9.84 -16.87 -17.90
N TRP A 18 9.26 -15.77 -18.36
CA TRP A 18 7.83 -15.46 -18.24
C TRP A 18 7.30 -14.83 -19.51
N LYS A 19 5.99 -14.84 -19.64
CA LYS A 19 5.29 -14.21 -20.75
C LYS A 19 4.19 -13.30 -20.21
N TYR A 20 4.23 -12.04 -20.60
CA TYR A 20 3.17 -11.08 -20.32
C TYR A 20 2.14 -11.13 -21.45
N VAL A 21 0.89 -11.26 -21.08
CA VAL A 21 -0.25 -11.26 -21.99
C VAL A 21 -1.22 -10.18 -21.52
N VAL A 22 -1.79 -9.45 -22.46
CA VAL A 22 -2.91 -8.53 -22.20
C VAL A 22 -4.19 -9.33 -22.43
N ALA A 23 -5.08 -9.34 -21.46
CA ALA A 23 -6.40 -9.93 -21.57
C ALA A 23 -7.45 -8.87 -21.92
N ASP A 24 -8.48 -9.25 -22.66
CA ASP A 24 -9.52 -8.32 -23.11
C ASP A 24 -10.62 -8.10 -22.04
N SER A 25 -10.64 -8.93 -21.01
CA SER A 25 -11.56 -8.79 -19.87
C SER A 25 -10.95 -9.23 -18.55
N LEU A 26 -11.53 -8.75 -17.44
CA LEU A 26 -11.13 -9.12 -16.09
C LEU A 26 -11.26 -10.63 -15.86
N LYS A 27 -12.39 -11.25 -16.27
CA LYS A 27 -12.62 -12.68 -16.11
C LYS A 27 -11.62 -13.54 -16.90
N GLU A 28 -11.26 -13.09 -18.10
CA GLU A 28 -10.24 -13.76 -18.91
C GLU A 28 -8.86 -13.68 -18.25
N ALA A 29 -8.49 -12.50 -17.74
CA ALA A 29 -7.23 -12.31 -17.03
C ALA A 29 -7.11 -13.19 -15.78
N LEU A 30 -8.22 -13.40 -15.08
CA LEU A 30 -8.26 -14.15 -13.82
C LEU A 30 -8.34 -15.65 -13.99
N LYS A 31 -8.77 -16.13 -15.15
CA LYS A 31 -9.01 -17.57 -15.39
C LYS A 31 -7.77 -18.40 -15.11
N ASN A 32 -7.91 -19.38 -14.21
CA ASN A 32 -6.83 -20.28 -13.77
C ASN A 32 -5.64 -19.55 -13.08
N SER A 33 -5.82 -18.36 -12.59
CA SER A 33 -4.77 -17.64 -11.86
C SER A 33 -4.52 -18.28 -10.49
N ASN A 34 -3.25 -18.42 -10.11
CA ASN A 34 -2.84 -18.82 -8.77
C ASN A 34 -2.58 -17.59 -7.88
N PHE A 35 -2.19 -16.47 -8.50
CA PHE A 35 -1.94 -15.19 -7.85
C PHE A 35 -2.61 -14.06 -8.61
N VAL A 36 -3.26 -13.17 -7.88
CA VAL A 36 -3.87 -11.95 -8.41
C VAL A 36 -3.25 -10.76 -7.71
N VAL A 37 -2.63 -9.87 -8.46
CA VAL A 37 -2.07 -8.63 -7.93
C VAL A 37 -2.95 -7.46 -8.38
N ILE A 38 -3.52 -6.73 -7.41
CA ILE A 38 -4.39 -5.59 -7.68
C ILE A 38 -3.59 -4.30 -7.43
N SER A 39 -3.39 -3.52 -8.50
CA SER A 39 -2.72 -2.22 -8.46
C SER A 39 -3.41 -1.29 -9.46
N VAL A 40 -4.45 -0.62 -9.02
CA VAL A 40 -5.28 0.27 -9.84
C VAL A 40 -5.48 1.63 -9.14
N LEU A 41 -5.76 2.67 -9.90
CA LEU A 41 -6.19 3.96 -9.38
C LEU A 41 -7.68 4.14 -9.72
N PRO A 42 -8.60 4.00 -8.74
CA PRO A 42 -10.01 4.31 -8.95
C PRO A 42 -10.22 5.80 -9.20
N GLY A 43 -10.61 6.16 -10.43
CA GLY A 43 -10.64 7.54 -10.93
C GLY A 43 -9.32 7.95 -11.60
N THR A 44 -9.12 9.25 -11.74
CA THR A 44 -7.91 9.85 -12.28
C THR A 44 -7.14 10.65 -11.21
N PHE A 45 -6.03 11.26 -11.59
CA PHE A 45 -5.30 12.18 -10.72
C PHE A 45 -6.08 13.45 -10.43
N ASP A 46 -6.98 13.89 -11.33
CA ASP A 46 -7.81 15.07 -11.12
C ASP A 46 -8.84 14.85 -10.00
N GLU A 47 -9.49 13.66 -9.95
CA GLU A 47 -10.35 13.29 -8.83
C GLU A 47 -9.56 13.18 -7.53
N MET A 48 -8.34 12.66 -7.59
CA MET A 48 -7.46 12.55 -6.42
C MET A 48 -7.07 13.93 -5.89
N GLU A 49 -6.71 14.87 -6.75
CA GLU A 49 -6.43 16.27 -6.39
C GLU A 49 -7.64 16.90 -5.71
N SER A 50 -8.84 16.70 -6.28
CA SER A 50 -10.09 17.18 -5.69
C SER A 50 -10.37 16.58 -4.31
N ASP A 51 -10.12 15.27 -4.12
CA ASP A 51 -10.32 14.59 -2.83
C ASP A 51 -9.43 15.20 -1.72
N VAL A 52 -8.20 15.59 -2.08
CA VAL A 52 -7.24 16.17 -1.13
C VAL A 52 -7.55 17.63 -0.83
N HIS A 53 -7.80 18.44 -1.87
CA HIS A 53 -7.84 19.90 -1.75
C HIS A 53 -9.25 20.49 -1.56
N ALA A 54 -10.32 19.82 -1.99
CA ALA A 54 -11.67 20.34 -1.80
C ALA A 54 -12.06 20.60 -0.32
N PRO A 55 -11.58 19.82 0.69
CA PRO A 55 -11.86 20.08 2.09
C PRO A 55 -11.14 21.31 2.68
N GLU A 56 -10.09 21.83 2.03
CA GLU A 56 -9.27 22.95 2.54
C GLU A 56 -10.10 24.23 2.75
N LYS A 57 -11.11 24.46 1.90
CA LYS A 57 -12.05 25.58 2.07
C LYS A 57 -12.86 25.52 3.38
N TYR A 58 -12.83 24.40 4.07
CA TYR A 58 -13.43 24.22 5.40
C TYR A 58 -12.39 24.10 6.50
N GLY A 59 -11.11 24.41 6.21
CA GLY A 59 -10.00 24.33 7.16
C GLY A 59 -9.51 22.89 7.40
N ILE A 60 -9.86 21.93 6.55
CA ILE A 60 -9.44 20.52 6.66
C ILE A 60 -8.32 20.28 5.65
N TYR A 61 -7.10 20.16 6.16
CA TYR A 61 -5.90 19.89 5.36
C TYR A 61 -5.50 18.42 5.47
N GLN A 62 -5.26 17.77 4.33
CA GLN A 62 -4.93 16.36 4.24
C GLN A 62 -3.71 16.17 3.34
N SER A 63 -2.76 15.32 3.74
CA SER A 63 -1.57 15.04 2.92
C SER A 63 -1.88 14.09 1.75
N VAL A 64 -2.61 13.02 2.01
CA VAL A 64 -2.97 11.99 1.03
C VAL A 64 -4.48 11.87 0.84
N GLY A 65 -5.28 11.98 1.92
CA GLY A 65 -6.72 11.99 1.90
C GLY A 65 -7.38 10.73 1.33
N ASP A 66 -6.73 9.56 1.47
CA ASP A 66 -7.23 8.35 0.83
C ASP A 66 -7.93 7.36 1.76
N THR A 67 -7.66 7.38 3.05
CA THR A 67 -8.20 6.39 4.00
C THR A 67 -9.24 6.98 4.96
N VAL A 68 -9.00 8.16 5.49
CA VAL A 68 -9.87 8.82 6.47
C VAL A 68 -10.25 10.23 6.03
N GLY A 69 -11.22 10.84 6.74
CA GLY A 69 -11.68 12.19 6.45
C GLY A 69 -12.56 12.28 5.21
N PRO A 70 -12.89 13.52 4.76
CA PRO A 70 -13.80 13.74 3.63
C PRO A 70 -13.28 13.13 2.33
N GLY A 71 -12.00 13.28 2.03
CA GLY A 71 -11.38 12.71 0.83
C GLY A 71 -11.45 11.18 0.84
N GLY A 72 -11.17 10.54 1.99
CA GLY A 72 -11.26 9.10 2.15
C GLY A 72 -12.67 8.56 1.90
N ILE A 73 -13.72 9.27 2.35
CA ILE A 73 -15.11 8.90 2.10
C ILE A 73 -15.44 8.94 0.61
N ILE A 74 -15.09 10.03 -0.08
CA ILE A 74 -15.38 10.18 -1.52
C ILE A 74 -14.60 9.14 -2.33
N ARG A 75 -13.33 8.91 -1.97
CA ARG A 75 -12.52 7.87 -2.61
C ARG A 75 -13.08 6.47 -2.38
N ALA A 76 -13.63 6.19 -1.19
CA ALA A 76 -14.29 4.93 -0.89
C ALA A 76 -15.49 4.68 -1.81
N LEU A 77 -16.31 5.69 -2.06
CA LEU A 77 -17.49 5.60 -2.94
C LEU A 77 -17.12 5.20 -4.38
N ARG A 78 -15.95 5.60 -4.88
CA ARG A 78 -15.43 5.17 -6.19
C ARG A 78 -14.77 3.79 -6.15
N THR A 79 -14.10 3.48 -5.05
CA THR A 79 -13.27 2.27 -4.95
C THR A 79 -14.10 1.02 -4.68
N ILE A 80 -15.10 1.10 -3.81
CA ILE A 80 -15.93 -0.05 -3.39
C ILE A 80 -16.57 -0.77 -4.60
N PRO A 81 -17.25 -0.07 -5.54
CA PRO A 81 -17.87 -0.76 -6.69
C PRO A 81 -16.85 -1.55 -7.53
N ILE A 82 -15.68 -0.97 -7.79
CA ILE A 82 -14.60 -1.60 -8.56
C ILE A 82 -14.09 -2.86 -7.85
N PHE A 83 -13.86 -2.77 -6.54
CA PHE A 83 -13.40 -3.91 -5.75
C PHE A 83 -14.47 -4.99 -5.56
N THR A 84 -15.75 -4.61 -5.56
CA THR A 84 -16.88 -5.56 -5.60
C THR A 84 -16.84 -6.37 -6.88
N GLU A 85 -16.73 -5.71 -8.04
CA GLU A 85 -16.62 -6.37 -9.35
C GLU A 85 -15.41 -7.33 -9.42
N ILE A 86 -14.24 -6.86 -8.93
CA ILE A 86 -13.03 -7.68 -8.87
C ILE A 86 -13.24 -8.92 -7.99
N ALA A 87 -13.82 -8.75 -6.80
CA ALA A 87 -14.06 -9.86 -5.87
C ALA A 87 -15.03 -10.90 -6.43
N GLU A 88 -16.11 -10.45 -7.07
CA GLU A 88 -17.07 -11.32 -7.74
C GLU A 88 -16.41 -12.10 -8.90
N ALA A 89 -15.59 -11.42 -9.70
CA ALA A 89 -14.84 -12.06 -10.78
C ALA A 89 -13.85 -13.10 -10.26
N ILE A 90 -13.12 -12.82 -9.18
CA ILE A 90 -12.21 -13.77 -8.52
C ILE A 90 -12.98 -14.98 -7.99
N LYS A 91 -14.09 -14.75 -7.29
CA LYS A 91 -14.95 -15.81 -6.75
C LYS A 91 -15.43 -16.76 -7.85
N GLU A 92 -15.77 -16.23 -9.02
CA GLU A 92 -16.26 -17.01 -10.15
C GLU A 92 -15.15 -17.78 -10.91
N THR A 93 -13.98 -17.15 -11.09
CA THR A 93 -12.98 -17.64 -12.07
C THR A 93 -11.68 -18.14 -11.46
N ALA A 94 -11.33 -17.71 -10.25
CA ALA A 94 -10.10 -18.06 -9.56
C ALA A 94 -10.27 -18.10 -8.03
N PRO A 95 -11.22 -18.86 -7.46
CA PRO A 95 -11.57 -18.81 -6.03
C PRO A 95 -10.42 -19.24 -5.10
N ASP A 96 -9.48 -20.01 -5.60
CA ASP A 96 -8.33 -20.50 -4.82
C ASP A 96 -7.09 -19.61 -4.91
N ALA A 97 -7.12 -18.56 -5.75
CA ALA A 97 -6.00 -17.67 -5.93
C ALA A 97 -5.63 -16.87 -4.65
N TRP A 98 -4.35 -16.63 -4.45
CA TRP A 98 -3.88 -15.62 -3.52
C TRP A 98 -4.02 -14.22 -4.12
N VAL A 99 -4.65 -13.30 -3.38
CA VAL A 99 -4.89 -11.94 -3.82
C VAL A 99 -4.04 -10.96 -3.03
N ILE A 100 -3.18 -10.23 -3.73
CA ILE A 100 -2.27 -9.25 -3.16
C ILE A 100 -2.71 -7.86 -3.60
N ASN A 101 -3.15 -7.04 -2.67
CA ASN A 101 -3.64 -5.70 -2.97
C ASN A 101 -2.58 -4.63 -2.67
N TYR A 102 -2.26 -3.81 -3.67
CA TYR A 102 -1.42 -2.60 -3.56
C TYR A 102 -2.24 -1.31 -3.74
N THR A 103 -3.53 -1.42 -4.04
CA THR A 103 -4.40 -0.26 -4.22
C THR A 103 -4.77 0.36 -2.88
N ASN A 104 -4.78 1.69 -2.82
CA ASN A 104 -5.24 2.47 -1.67
C ASN A 104 -6.66 3.04 -1.92
N PRO A 105 -7.47 3.13 -0.86
CA PRO A 105 -7.21 2.83 0.55
C PRO A 105 -7.09 1.33 0.83
N MET A 106 -5.91 0.88 1.24
CA MET A 106 -5.60 -0.56 1.35
C MET A 106 -6.57 -1.31 2.28
N SER A 107 -6.82 -0.77 3.47
CA SER A 107 -7.72 -1.40 4.45
C SER A 107 -9.15 -1.51 3.93
N LEU A 108 -9.65 -0.49 3.24
CA LEU A 108 -10.97 -0.51 2.60
C LEU A 108 -11.04 -1.55 1.49
N CYS A 109 -10.03 -1.58 0.62
CA CYS A 109 -9.94 -2.51 -0.50
C CYS A 109 -10.00 -3.96 -0.01
N VAL A 110 -9.14 -4.31 0.95
CA VAL A 110 -9.11 -5.66 1.52
C VAL A 110 -10.41 -6.00 2.23
N LYS A 111 -10.98 -5.06 3.01
CA LYS A 111 -12.28 -5.26 3.66
C LYS A 111 -13.39 -5.51 2.65
N THR A 112 -13.41 -4.80 1.52
CA THR A 112 -14.40 -4.99 0.46
C THR A 112 -14.27 -6.38 -0.16
N LEU A 113 -13.03 -6.85 -0.44
CA LEU A 113 -12.80 -8.19 -0.95
C LEU A 113 -13.41 -9.26 -0.03
N TYR A 114 -13.13 -9.19 1.28
CA TYR A 114 -13.70 -10.13 2.25
C TYR A 114 -15.20 -9.98 2.45
N GLN A 115 -15.76 -8.78 2.31
CA GLN A 115 -17.21 -8.56 2.43
C GLN A 115 -17.99 -9.25 1.30
N VAL A 116 -17.44 -9.28 0.09
CA VAL A 116 -18.04 -9.88 -1.10
C VAL A 116 -17.74 -11.38 -1.18
N PHE A 117 -16.53 -11.76 -0.84
CA PHE A 117 -16.07 -13.15 -0.86
C PHE A 117 -15.34 -13.48 0.44
N PRO A 118 -16.05 -13.95 1.50
CA PRO A 118 -15.48 -14.20 2.82
C PRO A 118 -14.32 -15.21 2.85
N GLU A 119 -14.30 -16.17 1.94
CA GLU A 119 -13.28 -17.21 1.85
C GLU A 119 -12.06 -16.81 1.02
N ILE A 120 -12.02 -15.58 0.50
CA ILE A 120 -10.91 -15.08 -0.32
C ILE A 120 -9.59 -15.11 0.46
N LYS A 121 -8.52 -15.53 -0.19
CA LYS A 121 -7.17 -15.51 0.37
C LYS A 121 -6.49 -14.19 0.03
N ALA A 122 -6.90 -13.08 0.69
CA ALA A 122 -6.45 -11.74 0.34
C ALA A 122 -5.67 -11.06 1.46
N PHE A 123 -4.67 -10.27 1.08
CA PHE A 123 -3.98 -9.35 1.97
C PHE A 123 -3.53 -8.09 1.23
N GLY A 124 -3.28 -7.03 1.98
CA GLY A 124 -2.75 -5.77 1.46
C GLY A 124 -1.27 -5.58 1.79
N CYS A 125 -0.55 -4.94 0.90
CA CYS A 125 0.86 -4.57 1.10
C CYS A 125 1.03 -3.06 1.01
N CYS A 126 1.79 -2.51 1.95
CA CYS A 126 2.22 -1.12 1.93
C CYS A 126 3.63 -1.01 2.53
N HIS A 127 4.36 0.02 2.14
CA HIS A 127 5.70 0.32 2.65
C HIS A 127 5.71 1.48 3.66
N GLU A 128 4.54 1.94 4.11
CA GLU A 128 4.41 3.06 5.07
C GLU A 128 5.25 2.85 6.33
N VAL A 129 5.09 1.70 6.99
CA VAL A 129 5.82 1.36 8.22
C VAL A 129 7.33 1.30 7.96
N PHE A 130 7.73 0.68 6.87
CA PHE A 130 9.15 0.59 6.47
C PHE A 130 9.74 1.98 6.14
N GLY A 131 8.93 2.87 5.55
CA GLY A 131 9.31 4.26 5.33
C GLY A 131 9.64 4.98 6.64
N THR A 132 8.77 4.82 7.65
CA THR A 132 8.97 5.39 8.99
C THR A 132 10.20 4.79 9.69
N GLN A 133 10.40 3.47 9.61
CA GLN A 133 11.62 2.83 10.15
C GLN A 133 12.89 3.40 9.51
N LYS A 134 12.89 3.66 8.20
CA LYS A 134 14.03 4.29 7.49
C LYS A 134 14.27 5.72 7.93
N VAL A 135 13.22 6.49 8.20
CA VAL A 135 13.35 7.84 8.77
C VAL A 135 13.98 7.76 10.16
N LEU A 136 13.47 6.89 11.03
CA LEU A 136 14.02 6.68 12.37
C LEU A 136 15.48 6.21 12.34
N LYS A 137 15.83 5.32 11.39
CA LYS A 137 17.22 4.94 11.11
C LYS A 137 18.10 6.16 10.85
N GLY A 138 17.70 7.03 9.93
CA GLY A 138 18.48 8.24 9.58
C GLY A 138 18.67 9.16 10.79
N ILE A 139 17.63 9.32 11.61
CA ILE A 139 17.69 10.09 12.85
C ILE A 139 18.66 9.47 13.87
N CYS A 140 18.66 8.14 13.99
CA CYS A 140 19.62 7.43 14.84
C CYS A 140 21.05 7.61 14.35
N GLU A 141 21.31 7.49 13.07
CA GLU A 141 22.64 7.67 12.47
C GLU A 141 23.16 9.08 12.72
N GLU A 142 22.32 10.10 12.54
CA GLU A 142 22.69 11.50 12.82
C GLU A 142 22.98 11.74 14.30
N GLY A 143 22.14 11.22 15.19
CA GLY A 143 22.27 11.44 16.64
C GLY A 143 23.42 10.68 17.30
N SER A 144 23.72 9.47 16.83
CA SER A 144 24.72 8.58 17.43
C SER A 144 26.09 8.64 16.73
N GLY A 145 26.15 9.12 15.49
CA GLY A 145 27.32 9.01 14.62
C GLY A 145 27.60 7.58 14.12
N GLU A 146 26.74 6.61 14.46
CA GLU A 146 26.80 5.26 13.89
C GLU A 146 26.35 5.31 12.43
N THR A 147 27.05 4.67 11.52
CA THR A 147 26.71 4.57 10.10
C THR A 147 26.25 3.16 9.75
N ASP A 148 25.50 3.05 8.66
CA ASP A 148 25.06 1.76 8.11
C ASP A 148 24.15 0.94 9.03
N ILE A 149 23.31 1.61 9.83
CA ILE A 149 22.26 0.95 10.62
C ILE A 149 21.30 0.22 9.65
N ASP A 150 21.02 -1.05 9.89
CA ASP A 150 19.97 -1.73 9.15
C ASP A 150 18.60 -1.28 9.69
N TRP A 151 17.73 -0.76 8.81
CA TRP A 151 16.40 -0.33 9.20
C TRP A 151 15.52 -1.48 9.74
N HIS A 152 15.85 -2.73 9.44
CA HIS A 152 15.18 -3.90 10.01
C HIS A 152 15.44 -4.07 11.52
N ASP A 153 16.52 -3.47 12.02
CA ASP A 153 16.85 -3.46 13.44
C ASP A 153 16.10 -2.35 14.21
N ILE A 154 15.36 -1.49 13.49
CA ILE A 154 14.45 -0.51 14.12
C ILE A 154 13.14 -1.23 14.43
N HIS A 155 12.94 -1.56 15.69
CA HIS A 155 11.72 -2.21 16.15
C HIS A 155 10.64 -1.19 16.47
N VAL A 156 9.45 -1.40 15.92
CA VAL A 156 8.30 -0.51 16.10
C VAL A 156 7.05 -1.29 16.49
N ASN A 157 6.21 -0.70 17.33
CA ASN A 157 4.85 -1.19 17.56
C ASN A 157 3.85 -0.23 16.90
N VAL A 158 3.06 -0.77 15.98
CA VAL A 158 2.17 0.00 15.12
C VAL A 158 0.72 -0.30 15.45
N LEU A 159 -0.07 0.73 15.63
CA LEU A 159 -1.52 0.68 15.90
C LEU A 159 -2.26 1.43 14.79
N GLY A 160 -3.54 1.11 14.58
CA GLY A 160 -4.40 1.78 13.61
C GLY A 160 -4.60 0.98 12.32
N ILE A 161 -4.88 1.69 11.23
CA ILE A 161 -5.09 1.14 9.89
C ILE A 161 -4.12 1.78 8.91
N ASN A 162 -3.89 1.14 7.76
CA ASN A 162 -2.97 1.67 6.74
C ASN A 162 -3.28 3.13 6.38
N HIS A 163 -2.25 3.96 6.25
CA HIS A 163 -2.26 5.41 6.05
C HIS A 163 -2.97 6.22 7.18
N PHE A 164 -3.27 5.55 8.29
CA PHE A 164 -3.74 6.19 9.52
C PHE A 164 -3.23 5.38 10.71
N THR A 165 -1.91 5.44 10.90
CA THR A 165 -1.16 4.63 11.85
C THR A 165 -0.57 5.48 12.96
N TRP A 166 -0.36 4.83 14.11
CA TRP A 166 0.25 5.40 15.29
C TRP A 166 1.36 4.48 15.76
N PHE A 167 2.53 5.04 16.04
CA PHE A 167 3.64 4.31 16.62
C PHE A 167 3.61 4.48 18.13
N SER A 168 3.30 3.42 18.87
CA SER A 168 3.25 3.45 20.33
C SER A 168 4.61 3.17 20.98
N SER A 169 5.54 2.57 20.23
CA SER A 169 6.95 2.43 20.61
C SER A 169 7.83 2.35 19.37
N ALA A 170 9.04 2.83 19.51
CA ALA A 170 10.12 2.65 18.54
C ALA A 170 11.43 2.48 19.30
N SER A 171 12.25 1.48 18.93
CA SER A 171 13.52 1.21 19.60
C SER A 171 14.61 0.70 18.65
N TYR A 172 15.86 0.98 19.00
CA TYR A 172 17.06 0.44 18.36
C TYR A 172 18.04 -0.04 19.43
N LYS A 173 18.49 -1.27 19.34
CA LYS A 173 19.37 -1.91 20.36
C LYS A 173 18.83 -1.76 21.79
N GLY A 174 17.51 -1.76 21.97
CA GLY A 174 16.84 -1.60 23.26
C GLY A 174 16.73 -0.16 23.77
N ILE A 175 17.19 0.84 23.00
CA ILE A 175 17.08 2.27 23.32
C ILE A 175 15.77 2.78 22.73
N ASP A 176 14.96 3.49 23.55
CA ASP A 176 13.76 4.19 23.10
C ASP A 176 14.13 5.34 22.15
N LEU A 177 13.51 5.35 20.96
CA LEU A 177 13.80 6.36 19.93
C LEU A 177 12.94 7.62 20.03
N PHE A 178 11.89 7.65 20.83
CA PHE A 178 11.06 8.85 20.95
C PHE A 178 11.81 10.07 21.55
N PRO A 179 12.68 9.93 22.55
CA PRO A 179 13.50 11.04 22.99
C PRO A 179 14.44 11.56 21.87
N VAL A 180 15.08 10.64 21.14
CA VAL A 180 15.98 10.95 20.01
C VAL A 180 15.23 11.67 18.89
N TYR A 181 14.02 11.22 18.57
CA TYR A 181 13.16 11.84 17.58
C TYR A 181 12.74 13.27 17.99
N ARG A 182 12.37 13.49 19.26
CA ARG A 182 12.03 14.83 19.77
C ARG A 182 13.21 15.78 19.67
N GLU A 183 14.39 15.34 20.10
CA GLU A 183 15.61 16.14 20.02
C GLU A 183 15.96 16.49 18.55
N TYR A 184 15.73 15.56 17.62
CA TYR A 184 15.90 15.82 16.19
C TYR A 184 14.96 16.92 15.69
N ILE A 185 13.65 16.87 16.05
CA ILE A 185 12.67 17.88 15.65
C ILE A 185 13.01 19.26 16.25
N ASP A 186 13.46 19.30 17.51
CA ASP A 186 13.82 20.56 18.17
C ASP A 186 15.03 21.25 17.53
N ARG A 187 15.85 20.49 16.79
CA ARG A 187 17.04 21.02 16.08
C ARG A 187 16.75 21.41 14.63
N HIS A 188 15.68 20.91 14.03
CA HIS A 188 15.32 21.12 12.61
C HIS A 188 13.94 21.76 12.46
#